data_d64cd6e60ed7aa3e15e653d60946b633
#
_entry.id   d64cd6e60ed7aa3e15e653d60946b633
#
_cell.length_a   1.000
_cell.length_b   1.000
_cell.length_c   1.000
_cell.angle_alpha   90.00
_cell.angle_beta   90.00
_cell.angle_gamma   90.00
#
_symmetry.space_group_name_H-M   'P 1'
#
loop_
_entity.id
_entity.type
_entity.pdbx_description
1 polymer ?
#
loop_
_entity_poly.entity_id
_entity_poly.type
_entity_poly.pdbx_seq_one_letter_code
_entity_poly.pdbx_strand_id
1 'polypeptide(L)'
;MNKFLILFSLLLASDASLAATATDITSNKDVDACIQKNGENNSECLEDINDKSNKALITAYTEKLKQIENFDYTQWWMGDENRRKGMIEAFSKSQSEWLTYRNNYCNAAATGSQGTHLLGAATTGCNINMNNRRITEILMIRIQNQD
;
A
#
# COMPACT_ATOMS: atom_id res chain seq x y z
N MET A 1 -33.53 60.41 19.20
CA MET A 1 -32.94 59.23 19.87
C MET A 1 -33.22 58.06 18.97
N ASN A 2 -32.28 57.73 18.02
CA ASN A 2 -32.42 56.62 17.08
C ASN A 2 -31.59 55.45 17.58
N LYS A 3 -32.25 54.37 17.95
CA LYS A 3 -31.62 53.10 18.30
C LYS A 3 -31.38 52.28 17.02
N PHE A 4 -30.13 52.22 16.58
CA PHE A 4 -29.70 51.30 15.52
C PHE A 4 -29.55 49.91 16.12
N LEU A 5 -30.43 48.97 15.71
CA LEU A 5 -30.30 47.56 15.95
C LEU A 5 -29.40 46.94 14.86
N ILE A 6 -28.18 46.58 15.24
CA ILE A 6 -27.27 45.82 14.37
C ILE A 6 -27.62 44.34 14.54
N LEU A 7 -28.26 43.74 13.53
CA LEU A 7 -28.44 42.30 13.43
C LEU A 7 -27.10 41.67 12.99
N PHE A 8 -26.48 40.99 13.93
CA PHE A 8 -25.29 40.15 13.66
C PHE A 8 -25.77 38.79 13.13
N SER A 9 -25.78 38.62 11.79
CA SER A 9 -26.04 37.32 11.16
C SER A 9 -24.83 36.41 11.31
N LEU A 10 -24.88 35.45 12.22
CA LEU A 10 -23.92 34.35 12.31
C LEU A 10 -24.13 33.42 11.08
N LEU A 11 -23.22 33.55 10.12
CA LEU A 11 -23.03 32.52 9.05
C LEU A 11 -22.34 31.30 9.69
N LEU A 12 -23.13 30.27 10.01
CA LEU A 12 -22.62 28.95 10.32
C LEU A 12 -22.10 28.35 8.99
N ALA A 13 -20.79 28.46 8.77
CA ALA A 13 -20.11 27.69 7.75
C ALA A 13 -20.13 26.21 8.20
N SER A 14 -21.02 25.43 7.60
CA SER A 14 -21.01 23.98 7.75
C SER A 14 -19.82 23.43 6.97
N ASP A 15 -18.73 23.13 7.67
CA ASP A 15 -17.63 22.34 7.14
C ASP A 15 -18.16 20.92 6.86
N ALA A 16 -18.62 20.69 5.62
CA ALA A 16 -18.87 19.37 5.10
C ALA A 16 -17.49 18.68 4.95
N SER A 17 -17.01 18.03 6.01
CA SER A 17 -15.88 17.12 5.92
C SER A 17 -16.27 16.01 4.95
N LEU A 18 -15.69 16.04 3.74
CA LEU A 18 -15.68 14.93 2.81
C LEU A 18 -14.87 13.80 3.48
N ALA A 19 -15.55 13.01 4.33
CA ALA A 19 -15.03 11.73 4.76
C ALA A 19 -14.97 10.87 3.50
N ALA A 20 -13.79 10.75 2.88
CA ALA A 20 -13.55 9.77 1.84
C ALA A 20 -13.95 8.42 2.42
N THR A 21 -14.99 7.79 1.87
CA THR A 21 -15.38 6.43 2.25
C THR A 21 -14.19 5.53 1.95
N ALA A 22 -13.53 5.06 3.01
CA ALA A 22 -12.42 4.12 2.87
C ALA A 22 -12.98 2.84 2.21
N THR A 23 -12.44 2.50 1.05
CA THR A 23 -12.76 1.22 0.42
C THR A 23 -12.25 0.08 1.30
N ASP A 24 -13.05 -0.96 1.44
CA ASP A 24 -12.67 -2.16 2.20
C ASP A 24 -11.38 -2.76 1.60
N ILE A 25 -10.36 -2.93 2.44
CA ILE A 25 -9.05 -3.44 2.03
C ILE A 25 -9.12 -4.89 1.52
N THR A 26 -10.14 -5.65 1.92
CA THR A 26 -10.34 -7.04 1.48
C THR A 26 -11.07 -7.13 0.14
N SER A 27 -11.73 -6.05 -0.31
CA SER A 27 -12.42 -6.01 -1.60
C SER A 27 -11.43 -5.86 -2.75
N ASN A 28 -11.46 -6.79 -3.72
CA ASN A 28 -10.57 -6.78 -4.87
C ASN A 28 -11.25 -7.39 -6.10
N LYS A 29 -11.22 -6.67 -7.22
CA LYS A 29 -11.89 -7.06 -8.46
C LYS A 29 -11.42 -8.38 -9.06
N ASP A 30 -10.13 -8.72 -8.91
CA ASP A 30 -9.57 -9.96 -9.45
C ASP A 30 -10.01 -11.15 -8.61
N VAL A 31 -10.17 -10.95 -7.28
CA VAL A 31 -10.78 -11.93 -6.37
C VAL A 31 -12.25 -12.14 -6.71
N ASP A 32 -13.00 -11.06 -6.93
CA ASP A 32 -14.42 -11.14 -7.32
C ASP A 32 -14.60 -11.92 -8.63
N ALA A 33 -13.70 -11.70 -9.61
CA ALA A 33 -13.69 -12.45 -10.87
C ALA A 33 -13.40 -13.94 -10.66
N CYS A 34 -12.48 -14.30 -9.75
CA CYS A 34 -12.22 -15.70 -9.39
C CYS A 34 -13.45 -16.36 -8.79
N ILE A 35 -14.12 -15.69 -7.86
CA ILE A 35 -15.34 -16.20 -7.21
C ILE A 35 -16.47 -16.37 -8.23
N GLN A 36 -16.68 -15.36 -9.08
CA GLN A 36 -17.72 -15.39 -10.11
C GLN A 36 -17.53 -16.55 -11.09
N LYS A 37 -16.28 -16.84 -11.47
CA LYS A 37 -15.94 -17.88 -12.44
C LYS A 37 -15.98 -19.29 -11.86
N ASN A 38 -15.51 -19.48 -10.64
CA ASN A 38 -15.23 -20.78 -10.07
C ASN A 38 -16.14 -21.14 -8.86
N GLY A 39 -16.95 -20.20 -8.36
CA GLY A 39 -17.78 -20.40 -7.18
C GLY A 39 -16.95 -20.80 -5.96
N GLU A 40 -17.33 -21.88 -5.28
CA GLU A 40 -16.64 -22.41 -4.09
C GLU A 40 -15.30 -23.06 -4.42
N ASN A 41 -15.08 -23.47 -5.69
CA ASN A 41 -13.84 -24.11 -6.18
C ASN A 41 -12.82 -23.06 -6.68
N ASN A 42 -12.70 -21.94 -5.97
CA ASN A 42 -11.89 -20.79 -6.40
C ASN A 42 -10.45 -20.77 -5.88
N SER A 43 -10.04 -21.76 -5.08
CA SER A 43 -8.74 -21.77 -4.39
C SER A 43 -7.54 -21.64 -5.33
N GLU A 44 -7.49 -22.41 -6.43
CA GLU A 44 -6.43 -22.36 -7.41
C GLU A 44 -6.35 -20.97 -8.09
N CYS A 45 -7.51 -20.40 -8.46
CA CYS A 45 -7.58 -19.06 -9.04
C CYS A 45 -7.08 -17.99 -8.04
N LEU A 46 -7.46 -18.08 -6.76
CA LEU A 46 -7.01 -17.16 -5.72
C LEU A 46 -5.50 -17.27 -5.49
N GLU A 47 -4.94 -18.48 -5.51
CA GLU A 47 -3.51 -18.72 -5.40
C GLU A 47 -2.76 -18.09 -6.57
N ASP A 48 -3.20 -18.30 -7.81
CA ASP A 48 -2.59 -17.74 -9.01
C ASP A 48 -2.53 -16.22 -8.99
N ILE A 49 -3.63 -15.53 -8.63
CA ILE A 49 -3.63 -14.06 -8.58
C ILE A 49 -2.81 -13.52 -7.43
N ASN A 50 -2.78 -14.21 -6.28
CA ASN A 50 -1.93 -13.86 -5.15
C ASN A 50 -0.44 -13.98 -5.50
N ASP A 51 -0.05 -15.08 -6.15
CA ASP A 51 1.32 -15.31 -6.59
C ASP A 51 1.76 -14.29 -7.64
N LYS A 52 0.89 -13.96 -8.58
CA LYS A 52 1.15 -12.90 -9.57
C LYS A 52 1.39 -11.55 -8.88
N SER A 53 0.59 -11.22 -7.88
CA SER A 53 0.75 -9.99 -7.10
C SER A 53 2.05 -9.98 -6.29
N ASN A 54 2.41 -11.10 -5.66
CA ASN A 54 3.66 -11.25 -4.93
C ASN A 54 4.88 -11.11 -5.86
N LYS A 55 4.85 -11.73 -7.05
CA LYS A 55 5.90 -11.58 -8.06
C LYS A 55 6.07 -10.13 -8.50
N ALA A 56 4.98 -9.40 -8.72
CA ALA A 56 5.03 -7.99 -9.07
C ALA A 56 5.70 -7.15 -7.97
N LEU A 57 5.38 -7.40 -6.69
CA LEU A 57 6.02 -6.74 -5.57
C LEU A 57 7.52 -7.05 -5.48
N ILE A 58 7.90 -8.32 -5.64
CA ILE A 58 9.30 -8.75 -5.64
C ILE A 58 10.07 -8.07 -6.77
N THR A 59 9.49 -8.00 -7.97
CA THR A 59 10.09 -7.31 -9.11
C THR A 59 10.35 -5.83 -8.80
N ALA A 60 9.33 -5.10 -8.34
CA ALA A 60 9.45 -3.69 -8.00
C ALA A 60 10.52 -3.44 -6.91
N TYR A 61 10.56 -4.30 -5.88
CA TYR A 61 11.57 -4.24 -4.83
C TYR A 61 12.98 -4.48 -5.38
N THR A 62 13.16 -5.54 -6.15
CA THR A 62 14.48 -5.94 -6.67
C THR A 62 15.04 -4.88 -7.64
N GLU A 63 14.20 -4.34 -8.51
CA GLU A 63 14.58 -3.27 -9.43
C GLU A 63 14.99 -2.00 -8.67
N LYS A 64 14.24 -1.62 -7.63
CA LYS A 64 14.58 -0.46 -6.81
C LYS A 64 15.85 -0.67 -6.00
N LEU A 65 16.03 -1.86 -5.41
CA LEU A 65 17.25 -2.21 -4.69
C LEU A 65 18.47 -2.08 -5.60
N LYS A 66 18.39 -2.62 -6.83
CA LYS A 66 19.45 -2.48 -7.83
C LYS A 66 19.75 -1.02 -8.19
N GLN A 67 18.72 -0.15 -8.26
CA GLN A 67 18.94 1.29 -8.47
C GLN A 67 19.70 1.92 -7.29
N ILE A 68 19.36 1.57 -6.05
CA ILE A 68 20.03 2.05 -4.84
C ILE A 68 21.50 1.56 -4.80
N GLU A 69 21.73 0.28 -5.12
CA GLU A 69 23.07 -0.32 -5.16
C GLU A 69 23.99 0.31 -6.20
N ASN A 70 23.44 0.67 -7.36
CA ASN A 70 24.19 1.24 -8.47
C ASN A 70 24.29 2.77 -8.44
N PHE A 71 23.64 3.42 -7.45
CA PHE A 71 23.73 4.87 -7.34
C PHE A 71 25.17 5.31 -6.99
N ASP A 72 25.68 6.30 -7.69
CA ASP A 72 27.01 6.85 -7.43
C ASP A 72 27.00 7.85 -6.28
N TYR A 73 27.32 7.38 -5.09
CA TYR A 73 27.41 8.20 -3.88
C TYR A 73 28.66 9.10 -3.83
N THR A 74 29.61 8.91 -4.76
CA THR A 74 30.89 9.67 -4.76
C THR A 74 30.75 11.04 -5.41
N GLN A 75 29.65 11.31 -6.09
CA GLN A 75 29.35 12.61 -6.72
C GLN A 75 29.32 13.78 -5.72
N TRP A 76 29.10 13.50 -4.46
CA TRP A 76 29.05 14.48 -3.39
C TRP A 76 30.15 14.26 -2.38
N TRP A 77 30.77 15.35 -1.92
CA TRP A 77 31.86 15.32 -0.93
C TRP A 77 31.47 14.61 0.39
N MET A 78 30.17 14.48 0.70
CA MET A 78 29.66 13.75 1.87
C MET A 78 29.27 12.31 1.55
N GLY A 79 29.32 11.87 0.29
CA GLY A 79 28.99 10.52 -0.11
C GLY A 79 30.16 9.58 0.15
N ASP A 80 29.89 8.44 0.77
CA ASP A 80 30.86 7.38 1.00
C ASP A 80 30.20 5.99 0.98
N GLU A 81 31.03 4.96 1.00
CA GLU A 81 30.62 3.56 0.95
C GLU A 81 29.77 3.15 2.16
N ASN A 82 30.00 3.75 3.34
CA ASN A 82 29.21 3.43 4.54
C ASN A 82 27.77 3.97 4.39
N ARG A 83 27.61 5.15 3.79
CA ARG A 83 26.30 5.71 3.48
C ARG A 83 25.55 4.84 2.47
N ARG A 84 26.24 4.37 1.44
CA ARG A 84 25.67 3.44 0.46
C ARG A 84 25.15 2.17 1.14
N LYS A 85 25.97 1.51 1.95
CA LYS A 85 25.57 0.34 2.72
C LYS A 85 24.38 0.62 3.63
N GLY A 86 24.40 1.74 4.34
CA GLY A 86 23.30 2.15 5.21
C GLY A 86 21.98 2.33 4.47
N MET A 87 21.98 2.87 3.24
CA MET A 87 20.75 3.00 2.42
C MET A 87 20.23 1.65 1.94
N ILE A 88 21.11 0.75 1.52
CA ILE A 88 20.77 -0.62 1.12
C ILE A 88 20.13 -1.37 2.30
N GLU A 89 20.75 -1.33 3.47
CA GLU A 89 20.28 -1.96 4.70
C GLU A 89 18.92 -1.40 5.13
N ALA A 90 18.76 -0.07 5.13
CA ALA A 90 17.50 0.58 5.48
C ALA A 90 16.36 0.18 4.54
N PHE A 91 16.61 0.16 3.22
CA PHE A 91 15.60 -0.25 2.26
C PHE A 91 15.21 -1.72 2.41
N SER A 92 16.20 -2.61 2.56
CA SER A 92 15.98 -4.05 2.75
C SER A 92 15.22 -4.35 4.04
N LYS A 93 15.59 -3.68 5.14
CA LYS A 93 14.90 -3.78 6.43
C LYS A 93 13.46 -3.29 6.31
N SER A 94 13.23 -2.15 5.66
CA SER A 94 11.88 -1.61 5.46
C SER A 94 10.97 -2.59 4.72
N GLN A 95 11.50 -3.34 3.76
CA GLN A 95 10.73 -4.33 3.02
C GLN A 95 10.38 -5.55 3.89
N SER A 96 11.33 -6.03 4.69
CA SER A 96 11.10 -7.15 5.60
C SER A 96 10.05 -6.82 6.67
N GLU A 97 10.18 -5.65 7.29
CA GLU A 97 9.21 -5.17 8.30
C GLU A 97 7.82 -4.95 7.69
N TRP A 98 7.78 -4.42 6.46
CA TRP A 98 6.53 -4.22 5.74
C TRP A 98 5.82 -5.55 5.42
N LEU A 99 6.53 -6.61 5.02
CA LEU A 99 5.93 -7.93 4.80
C LEU A 99 5.29 -8.48 6.07
N THR A 100 5.97 -8.32 7.20
CA THR A 100 5.43 -8.71 8.52
C THR A 100 4.17 -7.90 8.85
N TYR A 101 4.22 -6.58 8.64
CA TYR A 101 3.07 -5.70 8.83
C TYR A 101 1.89 -6.11 7.94
N ARG A 102 2.12 -6.32 6.63
CA ARG A 102 1.07 -6.75 5.69
C ARG A 102 0.37 -8.02 6.18
N ASN A 103 1.15 -9.05 6.54
CA ASN A 103 0.59 -10.33 6.96
C ASN A 103 -0.29 -10.17 8.21
N ASN A 104 0.19 -9.45 9.23
CA ASN A 104 -0.57 -9.19 10.45
C ASN A 104 -1.82 -8.33 10.17
N TYR A 105 -1.68 -7.31 9.34
CA TYR A 105 -2.78 -6.43 8.97
C TYR A 105 -3.88 -7.17 8.20
N CYS A 106 -3.52 -8.00 7.22
CA CYS A 106 -4.50 -8.75 6.43
C CYS A 106 -5.18 -9.86 7.25
N ASN A 107 -4.48 -10.48 8.20
CA ASN A 107 -5.12 -11.38 9.16
C ASN A 107 -6.18 -10.66 10.01
N ALA A 108 -5.88 -9.46 10.48
CA ALA A 108 -6.83 -8.65 11.23
C ALA A 108 -8.00 -8.17 10.35
N ALA A 109 -7.71 -7.70 9.12
CA ALA A 109 -8.72 -7.23 8.18
C ALA A 109 -9.73 -8.33 7.78
N ALA A 110 -9.28 -9.58 7.69
CA ALA A 110 -10.11 -10.73 7.35
C ALA A 110 -10.92 -11.29 8.56
N THR A 111 -10.89 -10.63 9.72
CA THR A 111 -11.58 -11.11 10.95
C THR A 111 -13.07 -11.41 10.72
N GLY A 112 -13.78 -10.56 9.96
CA GLY A 112 -15.20 -10.76 9.65
C GLY A 112 -15.49 -11.99 8.78
N SER A 113 -14.47 -12.58 8.15
CA SER A 113 -14.59 -13.78 7.30
C SER A 113 -14.11 -15.06 8.00
N GLN A 114 -13.67 -14.97 9.27
CA GLN A 114 -13.20 -16.12 10.03
C GLN A 114 -14.27 -17.20 10.15
N GLY A 115 -13.89 -18.45 9.91
CA GLY A 115 -14.80 -19.59 9.97
C GLY A 115 -15.76 -19.70 8.78
N THR A 116 -15.62 -18.88 7.76
CA THR A 116 -16.40 -18.92 6.52
C THR A 116 -15.55 -19.34 5.32
N HIS A 117 -16.20 -19.77 4.23
CA HIS A 117 -15.55 -20.04 2.95
C HIS A 117 -14.97 -18.77 2.28
N LEU A 118 -15.29 -17.59 2.78
CA LEU A 118 -14.79 -16.30 2.26
C LEU A 118 -13.43 -15.90 2.83
N LEU A 119 -12.89 -16.61 3.82
CA LEU A 119 -11.63 -16.24 4.47
C LEU A 119 -10.47 -16.15 3.48
N GLY A 120 -10.36 -17.16 2.59
CA GLY A 120 -9.32 -17.17 1.54
C GLY A 120 -9.43 -15.97 0.60
N ALA A 121 -10.64 -15.66 0.15
CA ALA A 121 -10.92 -14.53 -0.71
C ALA A 121 -10.58 -13.18 -0.03
N ALA A 122 -11.03 -12.97 1.20
CA ALA A 122 -10.76 -11.75 1.96
C ALA A 122 -9.26 -11.54 2.21
N THR A 123 -8.53 -12.61 2.58
CA THR A 123 -7.08 -12.56 2.79
C THR A 123 -6.34 -12.27 1.48
N THR A 124 -6.71 -12.94 0.39
CA THR A 124 -6.10 -12.70 -0.93
C THR A 124 -6.35 -11.28 -1.41
N GLY A 125 -7.57 -10.77 -1.29
CA GLY A 125 -7.92 -9.40 -1.67
C GLY A 125 -7.09 -8.37 -0.90
N CYS A 126 -6.97 -8.54 0.41
CA CYS A 126 -6.12 -7.68 1.24
C CYS A 126 -4.65 -7.75 0.81
N ASN A 127 -4.09 -8.94 0.61
CA ASN A 127 -2.69 -9.10 0.19
C ASN A 127 -2.41 -8.39 -1.14
N ILE A 128 -3.28 -8.55 -2.14
CA ILE A 128 -3.12 -7.89 -3.44
C ILE A 128 -3.17 -6.36 -3.29
N ASN A 129 -4.15 -5.85 -2.56
CA ASN A 129 -4.31 -4.40 -2.35
C ASN A 129 -3.12 -3.81 -1.59
N MET A 130 -2.63 -4.50 -0.57
CA MET A 130 -1.44 -4.10 0.18
C MET A 130 -0.19 -4.14 -0.70
N ASN A 131 0.00 -5.18 -1.51
CA ASN A 131 1.12 -5.27 -2.45
C ASN A 131 1.12 -4.08 -3.42
N ASN A 132 -0.03 -3.73 -3.99
CA ASN A 132 -0.17 -2.59 -4.90
C ASN A 132 0.20 -1.26 -4.21
N ARG A 133 -0.20 -1.06 -2.95
CA ARG A 133 0.23 0.10 -2.15
C ARG A 133 1.74 0.12 -1.98
N ARG A 134 2.35 -1.02 -1.63
CA ARG A 134 3.80 -1.09 -1.44
C ARG A 134 4.58 -0.84 -2.73
N ILE A 135 4.12 -1.37 -3.85
CA ILE A 135 4.71 -1.08 -5.17
C ILE A 135 4.69 0.43 -5.42
N THR A 136 3.56 1.09 -5.16
CA THR A 136 3.45 2.55 -5.31
C THR A 136 4.46 3.28 -4.40
N GLU A 137 4.58 2.90 -3.13
CA GLU A 137 5.57 3.49 -2.20
C GLU A 137 7.02 3.29 -2.71
N ILE A 138 7.36 2.09 -3.19
CA ILE A 138 8.67 1.79 -3.77
C ILE A 138 8.96 2.70 -4.98
N LEU A 139 7.98 2.90 -5.85
CA LEU A 139 8.12 3.75 -7.03
C LEU A 139 8.24 5.24 -6.70
N MET A 140 7.75 5.68 -5.53
CA MET A 140 7.94 7.06 -5.06
C MET A 140 9.38 7.36 -4.65
N ILE A 141 10.20 6.34 -4.38
CA ILE A 141 11.63 6.53 -4.09
C ILE A 141 12.33 6.96 -5.39
N ARG A 142 12.70 8.24 -5.45
CA ARG A 142 13.38 8.82 -6.61
C ARG A 142 14.89 8.67 -6.42
N ILE A 143 15.53 7.96 -7.32
CA ILE A 143 16.97 7.91 -7.46
C ILE A 143 17.30 8.86 -8.61
N GLN A 144 17.78 10.07 -8.30
CA GLN A 144 18.16 11.04 -9.31
C GLN A 144 19.59 10.71 -9.73
N ASN A 145 19.75 10.20 -10.95
CA ASN A 145 21.03 10.34 -11.63
C ASN A 145 21.13 11.83 -12.01
N GLN A 146 22.13 12.51 -11.48
CA GLN A 146 22.41 13.87 -11.96
C GLN A 146 23.09 13.71 -13.31
N ASP A 147 22.33 14.04 -14.37
CA ASP A 147 22.88 14.27 -15.72
C ASP A 147 23.72 15.54 -15.72
#